data_83d077a50cfc6654d55ebe40c05ae8a0
#
_entry.id   83d077a50cfc6654d55ebe40c05ae8a0
#
_cell.length_a   1.000
_cell.length_b   1.000
_cell.length_c   1.000
_cell.angle_alpha   90.00
_cell.angle_beta   90.00
_cell.angle_gamma   90.00
#
_symmetry.space_group_name_H-M   'P 1'
#
loop_
_entity.id
_entity.type
_entity.pdbx_description
1 polymer ?
#
loop_
_entity_poly.entity_id
_entity_poly.type
_entity_poly.pdbx_seq_one_letter_code
_entity_poly.pdbx_strand_id
1 'polypeptide(L)'
;MRYLSTLLSYLAFIFLFSDNILGQENSPFLIVLGIAQDGGSPQAGCKKSCCEKSWLDSRKKNYVSCVAWVDPARKKYWLFDATKDMPEQMHYLSKKYDVALAGIFLTHAHVGHYTGIIHLGREVMGTKNIPVFVLPRMYKYLVENGPWKQLVELKNIQLIPMEADIPMQIADWFEVTAIQVPHRDEFSETAGFLLRGDQKSYFYLPDIDKWEKWDRAIENYIKETDYSFLDGTFYNPLEIPGRNMFEIPHPFIVESLERWKNLPEVEKNKIHFIHLNHTNPLLQKRHPYRKSVLSAGLNIAKMGTMYGGKQ
;
A
#
# COMPACT_ATOMS: atom_id res chain seq x y z
N MET A 1 44.01 41.50 -5.32
CA MET A 1 43.70 40.26 -6.06
C MET A 1 43.48 39.01 -5.20
N ARG A 2 43.98 38.91 -3.96
CA ARG A 2 43.75 37.73 -3.07
C ARG A 2 42.35 37.65 -2.43
N TYR A 3 41.63 38.77 -2.27
CA TYR A 3 40.27 38.78 -1.68
C TYR A 3 39.15 38.40 -2.65
N LEU A 4 39.37 38.52 -3.98
CA LEU A 4 38.37 38.13 -4.99
C LEU A 4 38.28 36.61 -5.18
N SER A 5 39.40 35.89 -5.02
CA SER A 5 39.42 34.42 -5.16
C SER A 5 38.75 33.66 -4.02
N THR A 6 38.82 34.21 -2.80
CA THR A 6 38.16 33.64 -1.62
C THR A 6 36.65 33.85 -1.65
N LEU A 7 36.15 34.97 -2.17
CA LEU A 7 34.72 35.22 -2.31
C LEU A 7 34.05 34.31 -3.34
N LEU A 8 34.72 34.03 -4.49
CA LEU A 8 34.24 33.11 -5.51
C LEU A 8 34.19 31.64 -5.02
N SER A 9 35.18 31.23 -4.19
CA SER A 9 35.19 29.88 -3.61
C SER A 9 34.06 29.66 -2.60
N TYR A 10 33.70 30.67 -1.81
CA TYR A 10 32.57 30.62 -0.87
C TYR A 10 31.22 30.58 -1.60
N LEU A 11 31.05 31.34 -2.68
CA LEU A 11 29.83 31.37 -3.48
C LEU A 11 29.64 30.03 -4.25
N ALA A 12 30.69 29.42 -4.79
CA ALA A 12 30.62 28.11 -5.42
C ALA A 12 30.25 26.99 -4.44
N PHE A 13 30.73 27.07 -3.17
CA PHE A 13 30.40 26.10 -2.13
C PHE A 13 28.94 26.20 -1.66
N ILE A 14 28.37 27.41 -1.60
CA ILE A 14 26.96 27.63 -1.24
C ILE A 14 26.04 27.11 -2.38
N PHE A 15 26.40 27.27 -3.66
CA PHE A 15 25.60 26.74 -4.78
C PHE A 15 25.60 25.21 -4.84
N LEU A 16 26.71 24.53 -4.51
CA LEU A 16 26.77 23.06 -4.50
C LEU A 16 25.97 22.44 -3.35
N PHE A 17 25.77 23.14 -2.24
CA PHE A 17 24.93 22.68 -1.13
C PHE A 17 23.44 22.98 -1.33
N SER A 18 23.08 24.05 -2.08
CA SER A 18 21.67 24.38 -2.32
C SER A 18 20.97 23.42 -3.28
N ASP A 19 21.67 22.90 -4.29
CA ASP A 19 21.10 21.94 -5.23
C ASP A 19 20.78 20.59 -4.55
N ASN A 20 21.59 20.16 -3.58
CA ASN A 20 21.33 18.94 -2.82
C ASN A 20 20.16 19.08 -1.80
N ILE A 21 19.88 20.27 -1.31
CA ILE A 21 18.78 20.53 -0.37
C ILE A 21 17.45 20.60 -1.13
N LEU A 22 17.41 21.27 -2.26
CA LEU A 22 16.19 21.41 -3.09
C LEU A 22 15.81 20.10 -3.79
N GLY A 23 16.79 19.28 -4.20
CA GLY A 23 16.53 17.99 -4.83
C GLY A 23 15.94 16.94 -3.89
N GLN A 24 16.10 17.07 -2.58
CA GLN A 24 15.66 16.09 -1.60
C GLN A 24 14.24 16.33 -1.07
N GLU A 25 13.71 17.55 -1.12
CA GLU A 25 12.32 17.87 -0.79
C GLU A 25 11.32 17.39 -1.84
N ASN A 26 11.77 17.17 -3.08
CA ASN A 26 10.96 16.79 -4.22
C ASN A 26 11.12 15.32 -4.65
N SER A 27 11.86 14.51 -3.88
CA SER A 27 12.06 13.09 -4.20
C SER A 27 10.76 12.29 -4.06
N PRO A 28 10.48 11.34 -4.97
CA PRO A 28 9.35 10.43 -4.82
C PRO A 28 9.43 9.60 -3.53
N PHE A 29 8.26 9.28 -2.98
CA PHE A 29 8.13 8.49 -1.77
C PHE A 29 6.86 7.62 -1.79
N LEU A 30 6.83 6.58 -0.96
CA LEU A 30 5.62 5.83 -0.70
C LEU A 30 4.98 6.32 0.60
N ILE A 31 3.64 6.43 0.60
CA ILE A 31 2.87 6.79 1.79
C ILE A 31 1.76 5.77 2.05
N VAL A 32 1.58 5.40 3.32
CA VAL A 32 0.49 4.54 3.75
C VAL A 32 -0.79 5.36 3.96
N LEU A 33 -1.85 5.04 3.22
CA LEU A 33 -3.14 5.74 3.26
C LEU A 33 -4.21 4.99 4.05
N GLY A 34 -4.03 3.69 4.24
CA GLY A 34 -4.92 2.84 5.01
C GLY A 34 -4.18 1.59 5.49
N ILE A 35 -4.66 0.98 6.56
CA ILE A 35 -4.04 -0.19 7.19
C ILE A 35 -5.03 -1.28 7.59
N ALA A 36 -6.33 -1.03 7.44
CA ALA A 36 -7.35 -2.00 7.84
C ALA A 36 -7.74 -2.92 6.68
N GLN A 37 -8.21 -4.12 7.02
CA GLN A 37 -8.80 -5.05 6.05
C GLN A 37 -10.09 -4.48 5.46
N ASP A 38 -10.51 -4.95 4.32
CA ASP A 38 -11.70 -4.71 3.49
C ASP A 38 -12.80 -3.81 4.08
N GLY A 39 -13.31 -4.18 5.24
CA GLY A 39 -14.40 -3.47 5.92
C GLY A 39 -13.97 -2.15 6.58
N GLY A 40 -12.68 -1.94 6.75
CA GLY A 40 -12.14 -0.82 7.51
C GLY A 40 -12.29 -0.98 9.02
N SER A 41 -11.81 0.00 9.78
CA SER A 41 -12.03 0.04 11.23
C SER A 41 -12.52 1.45 11.62
N PRO A 42 -13.78 1.61 12.05
CA PRO A 42 -14.75 0.57 12.41
C PRO A 42 -15.32 -0.18 11.20
N GLN A 43 -15.60 -1.47 11.39
CA GLN A 43 -16.27 -2.29 10.39
C GLN A 43 -17.78 -2.15 10.48
N ALA A 44 -18.46 -2.11 9.32
CA ALA A 44 -19.91 -2.03 9.22
C ALA A 44 -20.60 -3.12 10.06
N GLY A 45 -21.60 -2.73 10.84
CA GLY A 45 -22.35 -3.63 11.71
C GLY A 45 -21.62 -4.09 13.00
N CYS A 46 -20.36 -3.80 13.18
CA CYS A 46 -19.62 -4.17 14.38
C CYS A 46 -19.99 -3.28 15.58
N LYS A 47 -20.53 -3.93 16.64
CA LYS A 47 -20.87 -3.32 17.93
C LYS A 47 -19.89 -3.68 19.06
N LYS A 48 -18.79 -4.35 18.73
CA LYS A 48 -17.77 -4.78 19.69
C LYS A 48 -16.88 -3.60 20.11
N SER A 49 -16.22 -3.73 21.25
CA SER A 49 -15.30 -2.73 21.81
C SER A 49 -14.16 -2.32 20.87
N CYS A 50 -13.75 -3.20 19.95
CA CYS A 50 -12.75 -2.89 18.93
C CYS A 50 -13.18 -1.76 18.00
N CYS A 51 -14.47 -1.62 17.68
CA CYS A 51 -15.01 -0.61 16.78
C CYS A 51 -15.69 0.57 17.48
N GLU A 52 -16.17 0.39 18.71
CA GLU A 52 -16.98 1.36 19.44
C GLU A 52 -16.36 2.76 19.48
N LYS A 53 -15.08 2.85 19.87
CA LYS A 53 -14.35 4.13 19.95
C LYS A 53 -14.18 4.81 18.60
N SER A 54 -14.08 4.04 17.52
CA SER A 54 -13.90 4.56 16.17
C SER A 54 -15.23 4.99 15.54
N TRP A 55 -16.35 4.47 15.99
CA TRP A 55 -17.69 5.00 15.66
C TRP A 55 -17.91 6.38 16.27
N LEU A 56 -17.43 6.61 17.49
CA LEU A 56 -17.62 7.86 18.24
C LEU A 56 -16.62 8.95 17.86
N ASP A 57 -15.42 8.60 17.37
CA ASP A 57 -14.34 9.53 17.06
C ASP A 57 -13.69 9.18 15.72
N SER A 58 -13.96 9.99 14.70
CA SER A 58 -13.45 9.79 13.33
C SER A 58 -11.91 9.76 13.25
N ARG A 59 -11.20 10.41 14.18
CA ARG A 59 -9.72 10.40 14.24
C ARG A 59 -9.14 9.04 14.62
N LYS A 60 -9.98 8.12 15.09
CA LYS A 60 -9.63 6.73 15.46
C LYS A 60 -9.96 5.74 14.36
N LYS A 61 -10.55 6.20 13.25
CA LYS A 61 -10.79 5.35 12.08
C LYS A 61 -9.45 4.93 11.45
N ASN A 62 -9.42 3.68 11.01
CA ASN A 62 -8.36 3.22 10.13
C ASN A 62 -9.01 2.89 8.79
N TYR A 63 -8.55 3.57 7.74
CA TYR A 63 -9.01 3.33 6.37
C TYR A 63 -8.52 1.98 5.88
N VAL A 64 -9.19 1.47 4.87
CA VAL A 64 -8.83 0.20 4.22
C VAL A 64 -7.45 0.33 3.56
N SER A 65 -6.72 -0.77 3.60
CA SER A 65 -5.34 -0.91 3.16
C SER A 65 -5.14 -0.35 1.77
N CYS A 66 -4.31 0.66 1.68
CA CYS A 66 -3.92 1.32 0.45
C CYS A 66 -2.60 2.06 0.69
N VAL A 67 -1.73 2.02 -0.30
CA VAL A 67 -0.52 2.85 -0.33
C VAL A 67 -0.51 3.69 -1.59
N ALA A 68 0.21 4.81 -1.57
CA ALA A 68 0.42 5.62 -2.75
C ALA A 68 1.91 5.85 -3.00
N TRP A 69 2.32 5.72 -4.25
CA TRP A 69 3.56 6.29 -4.74
C TRP A 69 3.31 7.75 -5.12
N VAL A 70 4.02 8.67 -4.50
CA VAL A 70 3.84 10.11 -4.68
C VAL A 70 5.10 10.70 -5.30
N ASP A 71 4.94 11.45 -6.39
CA ASP A 71 5.97 12.26 -7.01
C ASP A 71 5.61 13.74 -6.89
N PRO A 72 6.13 14.44 -5.89
CA PRO A 72 5.84 15.87 -5.68
C PRO A 72 6.37 16.75 -6.82
N ALA A 73 7.55 16.42 -7.37
CA ALA A 73 8.17 17.20 -8.44
C ALA A 73 7.30 17.23 -9.71
N ARG A 74 6.63 16.12 -10.03
CA ARG A 74 5.75 16.00 -11.20
C ARG A 74 4.28 16.19 -10.85
N LYS A 75 3.97 16.47 -9.58
CA LYS A 75 2.60 16.66 -9.05
C LYS A 75 1.68 15.47 -9.36
N LYS A 76 2.18 14.25 -9.24
CA LYS A 76 1.47 13.01 -9.55
C LYS A 76 1.53 12.01 -8.41
N TYR A 77 0.51 11.15 -8.34
CA TYR A 77 0.56 9.96 -7.50
C TYR A 77 -0.15 8.78 -8.17
N TRP A 78 0.24 7.58 -7.76
CA TRP A 78 -0.40 6.32 -8.14
C TRP A 78 -0.88 5.62 -6.88
N LEU A 79 -2.12 5.12 -6.91
CA LEU A 79 -2.68 4.32 -5.83
C LEU A 79 -2.39 2.83 -6.06
N PHE A 80 -2.14 2.13 -4.99
CA PHE A 80 -2.14 0.67 -4.93
C PHE A 80 -3.34 0.26 -4.09
N ASP A 81 -4.33 -0.30 -4.77
CA ASP A 81 -5.72 -0.51 -4.42
C ASP A 81 -6.60 0.77 -4.39
N ALA A 82 -7.84 0.58 -4.81
CA ALA A 82 -8.90 1.58 -4.79
C ALA A 82 -9.97 1.14 -3.79
N THR A 83 -9.85 1.60 -2.56
CA THR A 83 -10.69 1.17 -1.44
C THR A 83 -12.00 1.94 -1.37
N LYS A 84 -12.92 1.48 -0.52
CA LYS A 84 -14.14 2.26 -0.19
C LYS A 84 -13.84 3.65 0.41
N ASP A 85 -12.63 3.83 0.96
CA ASP A 85 -12.16 5.08 1.58
C ASP A 85 -11.35 5.94 0.58
N MET A 86 -11.38 5.61 -0.72
CA MET A 86 -10.63 6.29 -1.77
C MET A 86 -10.86 7.81 -1.81
N PRO A 87 -12.08 8.34 -1.61
CA PRO A 87 -12.31 9.79 -1.58
C PRO A 87 -11.47 10.51 -0.52
N GLU A 88 -11.42 10.00 0.70
CA GLU A 88 -10.66 10.58 1.80
C GLU A 88 -9.14 10.42 1.57
N GLN A 89 -8.73 9.27 1.04
CA GLN A 89 -7.34 8.98 0.71
C GLN A 89 -6.82 9.92 -0.38
N MET A 90 -7.60 10.15 -1.44
CA MET A 90 -7.29 11.11 -2.51
C MET A 90 -7.28 12.55 -1.99
N HIS A 91 -8.29 12.94 -1.20
CA HIS A 91 -8.36 14.28 -0.62
C HIS A 91 -7.15 14.59 0.26
N TYR A 92 -6.71 13.61 1.06
CA TYR A 92 -5.50 13.77 1.88
C TYR A 92 -4.26 14.05 1.03
N LEU A 93 -4.07 13.32 -0.07
CA LEU A 93 -2.92 13.49 -0.96
C LEU A 93 -2.95 14.84 -1.67
N SER A 94 -4.06 15.18 -2.29
CA SER A 94 -4.21 16.46 -3.04
C SER A 94 -4.04 17.67 -2.12
N LYS A 95 -4.64 17.63 -0.91
CA LYS A 95 -4.55 18.72 0.05
C LYS A 95 -3.16 18.90 0.63
N LYS A 96 -2.46 17.80 0.92
CA LYS A 96 -1.17 17.85 1.63
C LYS A 96 0.03 18.06 0.69
N TYR A 97 -0.04 17.50 -0.52
CA TYR A 97 1.11 17.46 -1.44
C TYR A 97 0.86 18.15 -2.78
N ASP A 98 -0.34 18.68 -3.01
CA ASP A 98 -0.73 19.34 -4.29
C ASP A 98 -0.47 18.44 -5.51
N VAL A 99 -0.88 17.17 -5.41
CA VAL A 99 -0.66 16.13 -6.42
C VAL A 99 -1.99 15.59 -6.98
N ALA A 100 -1.98 15.11 -8.22
CA ALA A 100 -3.12 14.56 -8.93
C ALA A 100 -2.96 13.06 -9.19
N LEU A 101 -4.09 12.32 -9.26
CA LEU A 101 -4.12 10.90 -9.58
C LEU A 101 -3.61 10.67 -11.01
N ALA A 102 -2.58 9.85 -11.14
CA ALA A 102 -1.96 9.46 -12.42
C ALA A 102 -2.27 8.02 -12.82
N GLY A 103 -2.70 7.17 -11.89
CA GLY A 103 -3.10 5.79 -12.15
C GLY A 103 -3.38 5.00 -10.88
N ILE A 104 -3.94 3.80 -11.06
CA ILE A 104 -4.31 2.88 -9.98
C ILE A 104 -3.83 1.49 -10.35
N PHE A 105 -3.22 0.79 -9.41
CA PHE A 105 -2.87 -0.63 -9.49
C PHE A 105 -3.82 -1.41 -8.60
N LEU A 106 -4.47 -2.44 -9.11
CA LEU A 106 -5.40 -3.27 -8.34
C LEU A 106 -4.80 -4.63 -8.07
N THR A 107 -4.76 -5.02 -6.79
CA THR A 107 -4.22 -6.30 -6.36
C THR A 107 -5.14 -7.45 -6.76
N HIS A 108 -6.45 -7.34 -6.49
CA HIS A 108 -7.45 -8.37 -6.78
C HIS A 108 -8.89 -7.87 -6.60
N ALA A 109 -9.88 -8.76 -6.92
CA ALA A 109 -11.30 -8.42 -6.93
C ALA A 109 -12.03 -8.72 -5.60
N HIS A 110 -11.42 -8.43 -4.45
CA HIS A 110 -12.15 -8.34 -3.18
C HIS A 110 -12.59 -6.90 -2.91
N VAL A 111 -13.74 -6.73 -2.27
CA VAL A 111 -14.42 -5.43 -2.16
C VAL A 111 -13.59 -4.32 -1.53
N GLY A 112 -12.63 -4.66 -0.68
CA GLY A 112 -11.72 -3.69 -0.06
C GLY A 112 -10.71 -3.08 -1.03
N HIS A 113 -10.43 -3.73 -2.18
CA HIS A 113 -9.27 -3.42 -3.01
C HIS A 113 -9.61 -2.71 -4.32
N TYR A 114 -10.86 -2.83 -4.83
CA TYR A 114 -11.19 -2.28 -6.15
C TYR A 114 -12.48 -1.45 -6.20
N THR A 115 -13.36 -1.54 -5.19
CA THR A 115 -14.68 -0.90 -5.27
C THR A 115 -14.61 0.61 -5.34
N GLY A 116 -13.54 1.22 -4.85
CA GLY A 116 -13.32 2.66 -4.90
C GLY A 116 -13.23 3.24 -6.31
N ILE A 117 -12.89 2.45 -7.35
CA ILE A 117 -12.87 2.95 -8.73
C ILE A 117 -14.24 3.46 -9.20
N ILE A 118 -15.33 3.09 -8.53
CA ILE A 118 -16.67 3.61 -8.83
C ILE A 118 -16.73 5.15 -8.75
N HIS A 119 -15.93 5.75 -7.90
CA HIS A 119 -15.85 7.21 -7.75
C HIS A 119 -15.31 7.93 -8.99
N LEU A 120 -14.63 7.21 -9.89
CA LEU A 120 -14.14 7.77 -11.15
C LEU A 120 -15.25 7.95 -12.18
N GLY A 121 -16.42 7.33 -11.97
CA GLY A 121 -17.57 7.34 -12.84
C GLY A 121 -18.24 8.73 -12.97
N ARG A 122 -19.12 8.83 -13.95
CA ARG A 122 -19.84 10.07 -14.31
C ARG A 122 -20.70 10.62 -13.18
N GLU A 123 -21.16 9.76 -12.27
CA GLU A 123 -22.02 10.15 -11.14
C GLU A 123 -21.24 10.89 -10.04
N VAL A 124 -19.89 10.80 -10.04
CA VAL A 124 -19.04 11.43 -9.02
C VAL A 124 -17.98 12.33 -9.67
N MET A 125 -16.88 11.79 -10.17
CA MET A 125 -15.76 12.59 -10.68
C MET A 125 -15.84 12.82 -12.20
N GLY A 126 -16.47 11.91 -12.95
CA GLY A 126 -16.52 11.97 -14.41
C GLY A 126 -15.15 12.04 -15.05
N THR A 127 -14.20 11.24 -14.54
CA THR A 127 -12.80 11.26 -15.01
C THR A 127 -12.70 10.81 -16.47
N LYS A 128 -11.52 11.05 -17.07
CA LYS A 128 -11.24 10.66 -18.46
C LYS A 128 -9.95 9.86 -18.51
N ASN A 129 -10.08 8.59 -18.93
CA ASN A 129 -8.98 7.67 -19.22
C ASN A 129 -7.94 7.55 -18.08
N ILE A 130 -8.39 7.51 -16.82
CA ILE A 130 -7.47 7.22 -15.72
C ILE A 130 -6.92 5.80 -15.91
N PRO A 131 -5.60 5.60 -16.01
CA PRO A 131 -5.01 4.28 -16.15
C PRO A 131 -5.31 3.42 -14.92
N VAL A 132 -5.80 2.21 -15.15
CA VAL A 132 -6.00 1.19 -14.11
C VAL A 132 -5.27 -0.07 -14.53
N PHE A 133 -4.19 -0.39 -13.83
CA PHE A 133 -3.27 -1.50 -14.11
C PHE A 133 -3.78 -2.76 -13.42
N VAL A 134 -3.95 -3.83 -14.18
CA VAL A 134 -4.62 -5.05 -13.72
C VAL A 134 -4.06 -6.31 -14.37
N LEU A 135 -4.10 -7.44 -13.66
CA LEU A 135 -3.84 -8.76 -14.23
C LEU A 135 -4.99 -9.22 -15.14
N PRO A 136 -4.79 -10.24 -16.01
CA PRO A 136 -5.74 -10.60 -17.07
C PRO A 136 -7.14 -10.97 -16.59
N ARG A 137 -7.32 -11.75 -15.50
CA ARG A 137 -8.66 -12.11 -14.99
C ARG A 137 -9.33 -10.90 -14.35
N MET A 138 -8.59 -10.03 -13.67
CA MET A 138 -9.11 -8.76 -13.15
C MET A 138 -9.57 -7.85 -14.29
N TYR A 139 -8.82 -7.77 -15.39
CA TYR A 139 -9.23 -7.08 -16.61
C TYR A 139 -10.59 -7.60 -17.11
N LYS A 140 -10.69 -8.92 -17.30
CA LYS A 140 -11.92 -9.58 -17.76
C LYS A 140 -13.08 -9.29 -16.81
N TYR A 141 -12.86 -9.40 -15.50
CA TYR A 141 -13.86 -9.12 -14.49
C TYR A 141 -14.44 -7.70 -14.64
N LEU A 142 -13.60 -6.69 -14.79
CA LEU A 142 -14.04 -5.29 -14.90
C LEU A 142 -14.77 -4.97 -16.20
N VAL A 143 -14.42 -5.60 -17.32
CA VAL A 143 -15.11 -5.36 -18.62
C VAL A 143 -16.41 -6.14 -18.77
N GLU A 144 -16.61 -7.21 -18.00
CA GLU A 144 -17.80 -8.05 -18.11
C GLU A 144 -18.88 -7.73 -17.07
N ASN A 145 -18.55 -7.05 -15.97
CA ASN A 145 -19.46 -6.83 -14.86
C ASN A 145 -19.82 -5.35 -14.66
N GLY A 146 -21.11 -5.06 -14.52
CA GLY A 146 -21.58 -3.77 -14.04
C GLY A 146 -21.33 -3.61 -12.53
N PRO A 147 -21.12 -2.37 -12.05
CA PRO A 147 -21.06 -1.11 -12.81
C PRO A 147 -19.70 -0.81 -13.48
N TRP A 148 -18.67 -1.63 -13.25
CA TRP A 148 -17.29 -1.42 -13.69
C TRP A 148 -17.17 -1.31 -15.21
N LYS A 149 -17.89 -2.16 -15.94
CA LYS A 149 -17.99 -2.12 -17.40
C LYS A 149 -18.35 -0.73 -17.91
N GLN A 150 -19.27 -0.03 -17.26
CA GLN A 150 -19.67 1.33 -17.64
C GLN A 150 -18.51 2.32 -17.55
N LEU A 151 -17.62 2.19 -16.55
CA LEU A 151 -16.45 3.07 -16.41
C LEU A 151 -15.51 2.93 -17.61
N VAL A 152 -15.36 1.70 -18.13
CA VAL A 152 -14.55 1.41 -19.32
C VAL A 152 -15.22 1.95 -20.57
N GLU A 153 -16.50 1.65 -20.78
CA GLU A 153 -17.28 2.08 -21.95
C GLU A 153 -17.37 3.60 -22.08
N LEU A 154 -17.54 4.31 -20.96
CA LEU A 154 -17.57 5.78 -20.89
C LEU A 154 -16.18 6.42 -20.88
N LYS A 155 -15.11 5.60 -20.93
CA LYS A 155 -13.71 6.06 -20.86
C LYS A 155 -13.42 6.89 -19.60
N ASN A 156 -14.10 6.60 -18.50
CA ASN A 156 -13.73 7.15 -17.20
C ASN A 156 -12.38 6.57 -16.75
N ILE A 157 -12.17 5.27 -17.03
CA ILE A 157 -10.92 4.57 -16.81
C ILE A 157 -10.41 3.96 -18.12
N GLN A 158 -9.10 3.71 -18.18
CA GLN A 158 -8.44 2.93 -19.21
C GLN A 158 -7.76 1.75 -18.54
N LEU A 159 -8.22 0.53 -18.82
CA LEU A 159 -7.58 -0.67 -18.29
C LEU A 159 -6.26 -0.92 -19.03
N ILE A 160 -5.20 -1.10 -18.27
CA ILE A 160 -3.87 -1.43 -18.76
C ILE A 160 -3.53 -2.84 -18.26
N PRO A 161 -3.48 -3.86 -19.13
CA PRO A 161 -3.13 -5.20 -18.72
C PRO A 161 -1.65 -5.28 -18.32
N MET A 162 -1.39 -5.97 -17.21
CA MET A 162 -0.05 -6.34 -16.74
C MET A 162 0.13 -7.85 -16.92
N GLU A 163 1.37 -8.27 -17.10
CA GLU A 163 1.77 -9.67 -17.00
C GLU A 163 2.47 -9.91 -15.67
N ALA A 164 2.14 -11.03 -15.01
CA ALA A 164 2.80 -11.39 -13.75
C ALA A 164 4.29 -11.59 -13.97
N ASP A 165 5.10 -11.11 -13.03
CA ASP A 165 6.57 -11.20 -13.01
C ASP A 165 7.28 -10.41 -14.13
N ILE A 166 6.55 -9.68 -14.97
CA ILE A 166 7.14 -8.83 -16.00
C ILE A 166 7.16 -7.38 -15.50
N PRO A 167 8.35 -6.76 -15.36
CA PRO A 167 8.46 -5.35 -14.99
C PRO A 167 7.78 -4.45 -16.02
N MET A 168 6.95 -3.53 -15.55
CA MET A 168 6.31 -2.51 -16.37
C MET A 168 6.88 -1.13 -16.02
N GLN A 169 7.49 -0.49 -17.00
CA GLN A 169 7.97 0.87 -16.84
C GLN A 169 6.79 1.85 -16.88
N ILE A 170 6.56 2.53 -15.77
CA ILE A 170 5.49 3.54 -15.62
C ILE A 170 6.02 4.93 -15.99
N ALA A 171 7.27 5.19 -15.67
CA ALA A 171 8.03 6.36 -16.06
C ALA A 171 9.53 6.01 -16.01
N ASP A 172 10.40 6.81 -16.61
CA ASP A 172 11.85 6.52 -16.65
C ASP A 172 12.48 6.24 -15.27
N TRP A 173 11.84 6.74 -14.22
CA TRP A 173 12.26 6.67 -12.81
C TRP A 173 11.35 5.78 -11.95
N PHE A 174 10.34 5.11 -12.51
CA PHE A 174 9.37 4.33 -11.75
C PHE A 174 8.91 3.08 -12.51
N GLU A 175 9.19 1.93 -11.94
CA GLU A 175 8.84 0.60 -12.45
C GLU A 175 7.95 -0.14 -11.43
N VAL A 176 7.00 -0.91 -11.92
CA VAL A 176 6.12 -1.76 -11.11
C VAL A 176 6.05 -3.16 -11.71
N THR A 177 6.23 -4.19 -10.86
CA THR A 177 6.03 -5.59 -11.23
C THR A 177 4.90 -6.19 -10.40
N ALA A 178 3.91 -6.79 -11.06
CA ALA A 178 2.87 -7.56 -10.41
C ALA A 178 3.41 -8.96 -10.07
N ILE A 179 3.37 -9.35 -8.82
CA ILE A 179 3.81 -10.66 -8.33
C ILE A 179 2.57 -11.46 -7.93
N GLN A 180 2.23 -12.47 -8.73
CA GLN A 180 1.07 -13.30 -8.43
C GLN A 180 1.31 -14.16 -7.19
N VAL A 181 0.30 -14.23 -6.32
CA VAL A 181 0.32 -14.95 -5.05
C VAL A 181 -0.93 -15.80 -4.89
N PRO A 182 -0.88 -16.90 -4.12
CA PRO A 182 -2.09 -17.68 -3.81
C PRO A 182 -3.02 -16.91 -2.90
N HIS A 183 -4.31 -16.91 -3.20
CA HIS A 183 -5.39 -16.42 -2.33
C HIS A 183 -6.70 -17.08 -2.74
N ARG A 184 -7.86 -16.54 -2.38
CA ARG A 184 -9.16 -17.14 -2.72
C ARG A 184 -9.57 -17.04 -4.19
N ASP A 185 -9.04 -16.16 -4.95
CA ASP A 185 -9.13 -16.02 -6.42
C ASP A 185 -10.52 -16.28 -7.07
N GLU A 186 -11.62 -15.94 -6.41
CA GLU A 186 -12.98 -16.22 -6.91
C GLU A 186 -13.24 -15.48 -8.23
N PHE A 187 -12.82 -14.22 -8.34
CA PHE A 187 -13.13 -13.37 -9.50
C PHE A 187 -11.88 -12.98 -10.32
N SER A 188 -10.74 -12.90 -9.68
CA SER A 188 -9.47 -12.52 -10.32
C SER A 188 -8.30 -13.28 -9.71
N GLU A 189 -7.13 -13.18 -10.33
CA GLU A 189 -5.87 -13.46 -9.67
C GLU A 189 -5.66 -12.49 -8.50
N THR A 190 -4.81 -12.88 -7.55
CA THR A 190 -4.31 -11.98 -6.50
C THR A 190 -2.83 -11.67 -6.74
N ALA A 191 -2.47 -10.39 -6.64
CA ALA A 191 -1.09 -9.92 -6.79
C ALA A 191 -0.64 -9.06 -5.63
N GLY A 192 0.66 -9.15 -5.31
CA GLY A 192 1.41 -8.05 -4.68
C GLY A 192 2.10 -7.21 -5.74
N PHE A 193 2.60 -6.05 -5.36
CA PHE A 193 3.34 -5.16 -6.27
C PHE A 193 4.74 -4.89 -5.73
N LEU A 194 5.75 -5.18 -6.57
CA LEU A 194 7.11 -4.76 -6.36
C LEU A 194 7.31 -3.41 -7.06
N LEU A 195 7.64 -2.38 -6.31
CA LEU A 195 7.82 -1.02 -6.78
C LEU A 195 9.31 -0.66 -6.72
N ARG A 196 9.85 -0.17 -7.82
CA ARG A 196 11.24 0.28 -7.91
C ARG A 196 11.27 1.74 -8.36
N GLY A 197 11.82 2.59 -7.54
CA GLY A 197 12.16 3.96 -7.89
C GLY A 197 13.68 4.16 -7.92
N ASP A 198 14.14 5.36 -8.28
CA ASP A 198 15.57 5.68 -8.37
C ASP A 198 16.35 5.46 -7.07
N GLN A 199 15.70 5.64 -5.92
CA GLN A 199 16.38 5.62 -4.62
C GLN A 199 15.92 4.48 -3.72
N LYS A 200 14.66 4.05 -3.85
CA LYS A 200 14.02 3.12 -2.93
C LYS A 200 13.13 2.13 -3.66
N SER A 201 13.05 0.95 -3.06
CA SER A 201 12.22 -0.15 -3.52
C SER A 201 11.26 -0.60 -2.43
N TYR A 202 10.04 -1.04 -2.83
CA TYR A 202 8.98 -1.41 -1.91
C TYR A 202 8.28 -2.66 -2.40
N PHE A 203 7.83 -3.50 -1.46
CA PHE A 203 6.93 -4.60 -1.77
C PHE A 203 5.61 -4.39 -1.02
N TYR A 204 4.51 -4.26 -1.76
CA TYR A 204 3.15 -4.15 -1.22
C TYR A 204 2.40 -5.44 -1.49
N LEU A 205 2.17 -6.24 -0.45
CA LEU A 205 1.45 -7.51 -0.48
C LEU A 205 0.45 -7.54 0.68
N PRO A 206 -0.72 -6.88 0.52
CA PRO A 206 -1.71 -6.76 1.58
C PRO A 206 -2.45 -8.07 1.84
N ASP A 207 -2.57 -8.92 0.84
CA ASP A 207 -3.39 -10.12 0.88
C ASP A 207 -2.69 -11.31 0.25
N ILE A 208 -2.60 -12.41 0.98
CA ILE A 208 -2.03 -13.69 0.54
C ILE A 208 -2.63 -14.82 1.38
N ASP A 209 -2.69 -16.05 0.86
CA ASP A 209 -2.94 -17.25 1.65
C ASP A 209 -1.70 -17.58 2.53
N LYS A 210 -1.72 -18.67 3.26
CA LYS A 210 -0.60 -19.14 4.08
C LYS A 210 0.72 -19.16 3.32
N TRP A 211 1.82 -18.72 3.96
CA TRP A 211 3.14 -18.65 3.33
C TRP A 211 3.60 -19.97 2.69
N GLU A 212 3.22 -21.09 3.27
CA GLU A 212 3.56 -22.44 2.78
C GLU A 212 2.79 -22.86 1.53
N LYS A 213 1.71 -22.16 1.18
CA LYS A 213 0.96 -22.39 -0.06
C LYS A 213 1.55 -21.65 -1.26
N TRP A 214 2.46 -20.72 -1.02
CA TRP A 214 3.16 -20.03 -2.08
C TRP A 214 4.43 -20.79 -2.43
N ASP A 215 4.65 -21.08 -3.69
CA ASP A 215 5.81 -21.79 -4.23
C ASP A 215 7.10 -20.96 -4.23
N ARG A 216 7.03 -19.71 -3.75
CA ARG A 216 8.16 -18.78 -3.65
C ARG A 216 8.43 -18.40 -2.19
N ALA A 217 9.68 -18.04 -1.93
CA ALA A 217 10.09 -17.55 -0.62
C ALA A 217 9.91 -16.04 -0.51
N ILE A 218 9.02 -15.59 0.38
CA ILE A 218 8.79 -14.17 0.68
C ILE A 218 10.07 -13.46 1.11
N GLU A 219 11.02 -14.19 1.73
CA GLU A 219 12.29 -13.69 2.19
C GLU A 219 13.17 -13.12 1.06
N ASN A 220 13.00 -13.61 -0.17
CA ASN A 220 13.72 -13.08 -1.33
C ASN A 220 13.23 -11.65 -1.64
N TYR A 221 11.93 -11.42 -1.62
CA TYR A 221 11.35 -10.09 -1.86
C TYR A 221 11.70 -9.11 -0.73
N ILE A 222 11.72 -9.57 0.53
CA ILE A 222 12.17 -8.76 1.67
C ILE A 222 13.63 -8.32 1.49
N LYS A 223 14.51 -9.21 1.04
CA LYS A 223 15.93 -8.88 0.79
C LYS A 223 16.09 -7.85 -0.33
N GLU A 224 15.31 -7.99 -1.40
CA GLU A 224 15.40 -7.13 -2.60
C GLU A 224 14.81 -5.74 -2.41
N THR A 225 14.05 -5.50 -1.34
CA THR A 225 13.38 -4.23 -1.11
C THR A 225 13.90 -3.49 0.11
N ASP A 226 13.69 -2.18 0.13
CA ASP A 226 13.97 -1.36 1.32
C ASP A 226 12.84 -1.44 2.35
N TYR A 227 11.59 -1.62 1.89
CA TYR A 227 10.39 -1.72 2.73
C TYR A 227 9.43 -2.76 2.17
N SER A 228 8.88 -3.61 3.04
CA SER A 228 7.89 -4.63 2.67
C SER A 228 6.64 -4.48 3.52
N PHE A 229 5.51 -4.16 2.88
CA PHE A 229 4.19 -4.05 3.51
C PHE A 229 3.46 -5.37 3.28
N LEU A 230 3.36 -6.19 4.32
CA LEU A 230 2.94 -7.58 4.21
C LEU A 230 1.66 -7.84 5.00
N ASP A 231 0.89 -8.83 4.56
CA ASP A 231 -0.34 -9.29 5.19
C ASP A 231 -0.18 -9.50 6.70
N GLY A 232 -0.99 -8.81 7.45
CA GLY A 232 -1.09 -8.91 8.90
C GLY A 232 -2.53 -9.03 9.36
N THR A 233 -3.42 -9.59 8.54
CA THR A 233 -4.87 -9.58 8.71
C THR A 233 -5.29 -10.04 10.11
N PHE A 234 -4.81 -11.17 10.56
CA PHE A 234 -5.10 -11.69 11.89
C PHE A 234 -3.84 -11.90 12.72
N TYR A 235 -3.94 -11.61 14.02
CA TYR A 235 -2.80 -11.81 14.92
C TYR A 235 -2.54 -13.30 15.22
N ASN A 236 -3.60 -14.03 15.59
CA ASN A 236 -3.53 -15.45 15.94
C ASN A 236 -4.89 -16.16 15.72
N PRO A 237 -4.94 -17.50 15.83
CA PRO A 237 -6.17 -18.28 15.65
C PRO A 237 -7.29 -18.00 16.67
N LEU A 238 -7.02 -17.31 17.77
CA LEU A 238 -7.99 -17.03 18.83
C LEU A 238 -8.71 -15.69 18.63
N GLU A 239 -8.34 -14.92 17.59
CA GLU A 239 -8.84 -13.55 17.38
C GLU A 239 -10.36 -13.49 17.14
N ILE A 240 -10.93 -14.51 16.48
CA ILE A 240 -12.38 -14.62 16.24
C ILE A 240 -12.88 -15.90 16.89
N PRO A 241 -13.39 -15.86 18.13
CA PRO A 241 -13.94 -17.02 18.81
C PRO A 241 -15.10 -17.66 18.03
N GLY A 242 -15.13 -18.99 17.97
CA GLY A 242 -16.20 -19.76 17.33
C GLY A 242 -16.07 -19.93 15.82
N ARG A 243 -15.02 -19.40 15.19
CA ARG A 243 -14.70 -19.63 13.79
C ARG A 243 -13.50 -20.57 13.65
N ASN A 244 -13.55 -21.48 12.70
CA ASN A 244 -12.39 -22.25 12.33
C ASN A 244 -11.38 -21.36 11.59
N MET A 245 -10.40 -20.82 12.32
CA MET A 245 -9.42 -19.88 11.78
C MET A 245 -8.41 -20.52 10.84
N PHE A 246 -8.28 -21.86 10.82
CA PHE A 246 -7.40 -22.57 9.90
C PHE A 246 -7.94 -22.57 8.45
N GLU A 247 -9.24 -22.31 8.28
CA GLU A 247 -9.86 -22.14 6.95
C GLU A 247 -9.66 -20.73 6.38
N ILE A 248 -9.11 -19.81 7.17
CA ILE A 248 -8.93 -18.42 6.76
C ILE A 248 -7.65 -18.32 5.93
N PRO A 249 -7.74 -17.81 4.71
CA PRO A 249 -6.60 -17.74 3.78
C PRO A 249 -5.74 -16.51 4.04
N HIS A 250 -5.14 -16.45 5.23
CA HIS A 250 -4.16 -15.43 5.60
C HIS A 250 -3.12 -16.03 6.56
N PRO A 251 -1.84 -15.68 6.45
CA PRO A 251 -0.88 -16.02 7.48
C PRO A 251 -1.21 -15.27 8.77
N PHE A 252 -1.16 -15.95 9.91
CA PHE A 252 -1.25 -15.24 11.18
C PHE A 252 0.06 -14.49 11.47
N ILE A 253 -0.04 -13.36 12.15
CA ILE A 253 1.15 -12.61 12.56
C ILE A 253 2.08 -13.49 13.42
N VAL A 254 1.53 -14.33 14.31
CA VAL A 254 2.34 -15.27 15.11
C VAL A 254 3.09 -16.30 14.26
N GLU A 255 2.50 -16.76 13.15
CA GLU A 255 3.18 -17.66 12.19
C GLU A 255 4.32 -16.92 11.48
N SER A 256 4.09 -15.70 11.06
CA SER A 256 5.08 -14.83 10.43
C SER A 256 6.21 -14.47 11.37
N LEU A 257 5.93 -14.19 12.65
CA LEU A 257 6.95 -13.96 13.68
C LEU A 257 7.84 -15.21 13.89
N GLU A 258 7.26 -16.40 13.94
CA GLU A 258 8.01 -17.65 14.07
C GLU A 258 8.85 -17.92 12.81
N ARG A 259 8.28 -17.73 11.61
CA ARG A 259 8.97 -17.91 10.33
C ARG A 259 10.21 -17.02 10.23
N TRP A 260 10.11 -15.78 10.65
CA TRP A 260 11.18 -14.78 10.47
C TRP A 260 12.04 -14.58 11.72
N LYS A 261 11.89 -15.37 12.78
CA LYS A 261 12.66 -15.20 14.02
C LYS A 261 14.18 -15.20 13.82
N ASN A 262 14.67 -15.96 12.84
CA ASN A 262 16.09 -16.11 12.53
C ASN A 262 16.57 -15.19 11.37
N LEU A 263 15.72 -14.35 10.80
CA LEU A 263 16.18 -13.36 9.81
C LEU A 263 17.14 -12.37 10.48
N PRO A 264 18.13 -11.84 9.74
CA PRO A 264 18.94 -10.72 10.19
C PRO A 264 18.06 -9.53 10.59
N GLU A 265 18.47 -8.77 11.59
CA GLU A 265 17.68 -7.62 12.08
C GLU A 265 17.47 -6.56 11.01
N VAL A 266 18.44 -6.35 10.14
CA VAL A 266 18.31 -5.45 8.99
C VAL A 266 17.16 -5.84 8.06
N GLU A 267 16.89 -7.13 7.88
CA GLU A 267 15.78 -7.62 7.06
C GLU A 267 14.45 -7.52 7.81
N LYS A 268 14.42 -7.85 9.10
CA LYS A 268 13.22 -7.71 9.94
C LYS A 268 12.70 -6.28 9.96
N ASN A 269 13.61 -5.31 10.06
CA ASN A 269 13.26 -3.89 10.10
C ASN A 269 12.60 -3.36 8.83
N LYS A 270 12.70 -4.08 7.71
CA LYS A 270 12.01 -3.73 6.46
C LYS A 270 10.53 -4.13 6.46
N ILE A 271 10.12 -5.06 7.34
CA ILE A 271 8.79 -5.68 7.34
C ILE A 271 7.81 -4.81 8.12
N HIS A 272 6.69 -4.47 7.49
CA HIS A 272 5.59 -3.68 8.05
C HIS A 272 4.27 -4.43 7.87
N PHE A 273 3.65 -4.90 8.93
CA PHE A 273 2.33 -5.52 8.84
C PHE A 273 1.27 -4.47 8.46
N ILE A 274 0.45 -4.80 7.48
CA ILE A 274 -0.66 -4.00 6.96
C ILE A 274 -1.93 -4.87 6.84
N HIS A 275 -3.05 -4.35 6.37
CA HIS A 275 -4.30 -5.07 6.12
C HIS A 275 -4.93 -5.70 7.39
N LEU A 276 -4.85 -5.00 8.51
CA LEU A 276 -5.26 -5.49 9.82
C LEU A 276 -6.80 -5.58 9.93
N ASN A 277 -7.35 -6.76 10.25
CA ASN A 277 -8.78 -6.89 10.52
C ASN A 277 -9.21 -5.97 11.69
N HIS A 278 -10.45 -5.52 11.68
CA HIS A 278 -10.96 -4.61 12.72
C HIS A 278 -10.86 -5.16 14.16
N THR A 279 -10.77 -6.50 14.29
CA THR A 279 -10.55 -7.17 15.59
C THR A 279 -9.08 -7.27 15.96
N ASN A 280 -8.18 -7.05 15.00
CA ASN A 280 -6.74 -7.24 15.21
C ASN A 280 -6.22 -6.34 16.34
N PRO A 281 -5.63 -6.93 17.39
CA PRO A 281 -5.16 -6.18 18.56
C PRO A 281 -4.06 -5.15 18.23
N LEU A 282 -3.37 -5.28 17.07
CA LEU A 282 -2.36 -4.32 16.63
C LEU A 282 -2.95 -2.95 16.25
N LEU A 283 -4.25 -2.84 16.00
CA LEU A 283 -4.92 -1.54 15.83
C LEU A 283 -5.00 -0.75 17.16
N GLN A 284 -4.85 -1.41 18.30
CA GLN A 284 -4.88 -0.79 19.61
C GLN A 284 -3.46 -0.36 20.03
N LYS A 285 -3.18 0.96 20.08
CA LYS A 285 -1.84 1.53 20.31
C LYS A 285 -1.10 0.97 21.55
N ARG A 286 -1.81 0.55 22.60
CA ARG A 286 -1.23 0.09 23.89
C ARG A 286 -1.36 -1.42 24.09
N HIS A 287 -1.80 -2.20 23.09
CA HIS A 287 -1.95 -3.63 23.24
C HIS A 287 -0.59 -4.34 23.40
N PRO A 288 -0.42 -5.31 24.31
CA PRO A 288 0.85 -6.02 24.53
C PRO A 288 1.43 -6.66 23.27
N TYR A 289 0.59 -7.18 22.38
CA TYR A 289 1.02 -7.81 21.13
C TYR A 289 1.75 -6.84 20.18
N ARG A 290 1.46 -5.54 20.24
CA ARG A 290 2.27 -4.55 19.52
C ARG A 290 3.72 -4.56 20.01
N LYS A 291 3.93 -4.65 21.33
CA LYS A 291 5.25 -4.73 21.92
C LYS A 291 5.98 -5.99 21.46
N SER A 292 5.27 -7.13 21.36
CA SER A 292 5.84 -8.39 20.88
C SER A 292 6.35 -8.27 19.44
N VAL A 293 5.56 -7.69 18.52
CA VAL A 293 5.97 -7.45 17.13
C VAL A 293 7.21 -6.54 17.06
N LEU A 294 7.16 -5.39 17.75
CA LEU A 294 8.25 -4.42 17.72
C LEU A 294 9.53 -4.96 18.37
N SER A 295 9.41 -5.73 19.47
CA SER A 295 10.56 -6.37 20.13
C SER A 295 11.18 -7.50 19.31
N ALA A 296 10.42 -8.07 18.35
CA ALA A 296 10.95 -9.03 17.37
C ALA A 296 11.68 -8.36 16.21
N GLY A 297 11.77 -7.02 16.18
CA GLY A 297 12.42 -6.25 15.12
C GLY A 297 11.55 -5.96 13.90
N LEU A 298 10.24 -6.29 13.96
CA LEU A 298 9.29 -6.03 12.88
C LEU A 298 8.48 -4.76 13.17
N ASN A 299 7.80 -4.23 12.13
CA ASN A 299 7.04 -3.01 12.23
C ASN A 299 5.55 -3.23 11.96
N ILE A 300 4.75 -2.20 12.25
CA ILE A 300 3.32 -2.14 11.96
C ILE A 300 3.10 -0.87 11.17
N ALA A 301 2.54 -0.98 9.98
CA ALA A 301 2.23 0.15 9.13
C ALA A 301 1.33 1.16 9.86
N LYS A 302 1.51 2.44 9.56
CA LYS A 302 0.74 3.52 10.18
C LYS A 302 0.29 4.50 9.11
N MET A 303 -0.99 4.83 9.11
CA MET A 303 -1.57 5.83 8.20
C MET A 303 -0.83 7.17 8.29
N GLY A 304 -0.57 7.77 7.13
CA GLY A 304 0.12 9.05 7.00
C GLY A 304 1.65 8.99 7.14
N THR A 305 2.24 7.80 7.34
CA THR A 305 3.70 7.63 7.38
C THR A 305 4.25 7.54 5.96
N MET A 306 5.27 8.35 5.69
CA MET A 306 6.05 8.34 4.44
C MET A 306 7.27 7.43 4.59
N TYR A 307 7.64 6.78 3.49
CA TYR A 307 8.81 5.91 3.38
C TYR A 307 9.63 6.32 2.17
N GLY A 308 10.92 6.55 2.35
CA GLY A 308 11.84 6.93 1.27
C GLY A 308 11.98 8.43 1.00
N GLY A 309 11.07 9.28 1.49
CA GLY A 309 11.19 10.74 1.49
C GLY A 309 11.77 11.28 2.81
N LYS A 310 12.20 12.53 2.85
CA LYS A 310 12.48 13.22 4.12
C LYS A 310 11.16 13.49 4.85
N GLN A 311 11.09 13.08 6.11
CA GLN A 311 10.02 13.44 7.03
C GLN A 311 10.13 14.91 7.44
#